data_665872aa792af8e6ca2a0a17626c56ff
#
_entry.id   665872aa792af8e6ca2a0a17626c56ff
#
_cell.length_a   1.000
_cell.length_b   1.000
_cell.length_c   1.000
_cell.angle_alpha   90.00
_cell.angle_beta   90.00
_cell.angle_gamma   90.00
#
_symmetry.space_group_name_H-M   'P 1'
#
loop_
_entity.id
_entity.type
_entity.pdbx_description
1 polymer ?
#
loop_
_entity_poly.entity_id
_entity_poly.type
_entity_poly.pdbx_seq_one_letter_code
_entity_poly.pdbx_strand_id
1 'polypeptide(L)'
;PTLVKLMNAGQLNIDLHFLNFQNNKSSDNYSNRVFNGAIYIAEHDDDPDHLMSYLSNIYAEDFQPGELSNYEPVNNAKLEKQAVKAGVSEDVAAAAFSGKNEYLDWLTASNNYTILRPELFNSSGAFSSPTLTINGEYWDLKQLTLADTNMVDGFLKSIGLDADQVGVEGKMPSIGASGKPIS
;
A
#
# COMPACT_ATOMS: atom_id res chain seq x y z
N PRO A 1 7.62 4.14 6.89
CA PRO A 1 8.32 5.32 7.42
C PRO A 1 8.97 6.18 6.32
N THR A 2 9.74 5.59 5.36
CA THR A 2 10.41 6.35 4.30
C THR A 2 9.45 7.03 3.35
N LEU A 3 8.44 6.31 2.83
CA LEU A 3 7.43 6.86 1.92
C LEU A 3 6.65 8.02 2.54
N VAL A 4 6.27 7.92 3.82
CA VAL A 4 5.58 9.00 4.54
C VAL A 4 6.46 10.25 4.64
N LYS A 5 7.75 10.10 4.94
CA LYS A 5 8.69 11.25 4.96
C LYS A 5 8.81 11.93 3.61
N LEU A 6 8.88 11.14 2.54
CA LEU A 6 8.95 11.65 1.16
C LEU A 6 7.66 12.39 0.78
N MET A 7 6.51 11.84 1.12
CA MET A 7 5.19 12.43 0.86
C MET A 7 5.05 13.76 1.61
N ASN A 8 5.36 13.78 2.92
CA ASN A 8 5.22 14.98 3.75
C ASN A 8 6.19 16.10 3.38
N ALA A 9 7.34 15.77 2.80
CA ALA A 9 8.28 16.74 2.23
C ALA A 9 7.93 17.18 0.79
N GLY A 10 6.83 16.69 0.22
CA GLY A 10 6.42 16.98 -1.15
C GLY A 10 7.34 16.39 -2.22
N GLN A 11 8.16 15.41 -1.86
CA GLN A 11 9.13 14.78 -2.76
C GLN A 11 8.49 13.75 -3.71
N LEU A 12 7.32 13.21 -3.35
CA LEU A 12 6.51 12.33 -4.19
C LEU A 12 5.03 12.41 -3.83
N ASN A 13 4.19 11.99 -4.76
CA ASN A 13 2.79 11.64 -4.52
C ASN A 13 2.65 10.11 -4.51
N ILE A 14 1.73 9.60 -3.71
CA ILE A 14 1.45 8.17 -3.62
C ILE A 14 0.01 7.92 -4.07
N ASP A 15 -0.15 7.15 -5.14
CA ASP A 15 -1.45 6.64 -5.57
C ASP A 15 -1.59 5.20 -5.06
N LEU A 16 -2.57 4.95 -4.20
CA LEU A 16 -2.81 3.64 -3.61
C LEU A 16 -3.93 2.91 -4.36
N HIS A 17 -3.64 1.72 -4.87
CA HIS A 17 -4.61 0.83 -5.50
C HIS A 17 -4.82 -0.40 -4.62
N PHE A 18 -5.92 -0.43 -3.88
CA PHE A 18 -6.27 -1.57 -3.04
C PHE A 18 -6.82 -2.72 -3.86
N LEU A 19 -6.38 -3.94 -3.54
CA LEU A 19 -6.72 -5.14 -4.29
C LEU A 19 -7.21 -6.24 -3.33
N ASN A 20 -8.25 -6.96 -3.72
CA ASN A 20 -8.84 -8.01 -2.92
C ASN A 20 -8.72 -9.42 -3.53
N PHE A 21 -7.90 -9.61 -4.57
CA PHE A 21 -7.76 -10.91 -5.26
C PHE A 21 -7.21 -12.04 -4.35
N GLN A 22 -6.59 -11.70 -3.23
CA GLN A 22 -6.13 -12.66 -2.22
C GLN A 22 -7.19 -12.98 -1.17
N ASN A 23 -8.42 -12.46 -1.29
CA ASN A 23 -9.46 -12.61 -0.29
C ASN A 23 -9.83 -14.06 0.01
N ASN A 24 -9.69 -14.95 -0.99
CA ASN A 24 -9.93 -16.39 -0.87
C ASN A 24 -8.89 -17.13 0.01
N LYS A 25 -7.79 -16.50 0.38
CA LYS A 25 -6.78 -17.06 1.28
C LYS A 25 -7.16 -16.91 2.76
N SER A 26 -8.23 -16.18 3.06
CA SER A 26 -8.78 -15.98 4.39
C SER A 26 -10.17 -16.60 4.51
N SER A 27 -10.52 -17.13 5.69
CA SER A 27 -11.84 -17.73 5.93
C SER A 27 -12.96 -16.73 6.25
N ASP A 28 -12.61 -15.45 6.49
CA ASP A 28 -13.52 -14.41 6.96
C ASP A 28 -13.48 -13.12 6.10
N ASN A 29 -13.05 -13.25 4.84
CA ASN A 29 -12.98 -12.14 3.89
C ASN A 29 -12.06 -11.00 4.37
N TYR A 30 -10.89 -11.33 4.91
CA TYR A 30 -9.95 -10.38 5.51
C TYR A 30 -9.60 -9.21 4.56
N SER A 31 -9.14 -9.49 3.33
CA SER A 31 -8.76 -8.44 2.38
C SER A 31 -9.91 -7.50 2.04
N ASN A 32 -11.14 -8.03 1.89
CA ASN A 32 -12.32 -7.20 1.64
C ASN A 32 -12.55 -6.21 2.79
N ARG A 33 -12.50 -6.70 4.04
CA ARG A 33 -12.76 -5.87 5.23
C ARG A 33 -11.68 -4.83 5.47
N VAL A 34 -10.42 -5.24 5.34
CA VAL A 34 -9.25 -4.37 5.53
C VAL A 34 -9.28 -3.22 4.53
N PHE A 35 -9.47 -3.50 3.24
CA PHE A 35 -9.38 -2.47 2.22
C PHE A 35 -10.65 -1.67 2.05
N ASN A 36 -11.84 -2.25 2.34
CA ASN A 36 -13.05 -1.44 2.48
C ASN A 36 -12.89 -0.41 3.61
N GLY A 37 -12.32 -0.82 4.75
CA GLY A 37 -12.02 0.09 5.86
C GLY A 37 -10.97 1.14 5.51
N ALA A 38 -9.91 0.76 4.77
CA ALA A 38 -8.88 1.70 4.31
C ALA A 38 -9.46 2.78 3.38
N ILE A 39 -10.37 2.41 2.46
CA ILE A 39 -11.05 3.37 1.59
C ILE A 39 -11.96 4.29 2.41
N TYR A 40 -12.69 3.73 3.39
CA TYR A 40 -13.51 4.54 4.28
C TYR A 40 -12.68 5.57 5.06
N ILE A 41 -11.51 5.18 5.59
CA ILE A 41 -10.58 6.10 6.25
C ILE A 41 -10.12 7.19 5.28
N ALA A 42 -9.72 6.82 4.05
CA ALA A 42 -9.26 7.78 3.04
C ALA A 42 -10.33 8.84 2.68
N GLU A 43 -11.62 8.48 2.76
CA GLU A 43 -12.73 9.37 2.41
C GLU A 43 -13.23 10.23 3.61
N HIS A 44 -12.92 9.83 4.86
CA HIS A 44 -13.53 10.43 6.06
C HIS A 44 -12.50 10.92 7.10
N ASP A 45 -11.22 10.74 6.85
CA ASP A 45 -10.13 11.26 7.69
C ASP A 45 -9.27 12.22 6.86
N ASP A 46 -9.09 13.45 7.35
CA ASP A 46 -8.42 14.52 6.62
C ASP A 46 -6.88 14.39 6.65
N ASP A 47 -6.33 13.49 7.49
CA ASP A 47 -4.88 13.32 7.63
C ASP A 47 -4.40 12.05 6.89
N PRO A 48 -3.72 12.21 5.73
CA PRO A 48 -3.23 11.07 4.96
C PRO A 48 -2.19 10.23 5.71
N ASP A 49 -1.53 10.78 6.74
CA ASP A 49 -0.57 10.03 7.56
C ASP A 49 -1.28 8.95 8.40
N HIS A 50 -2.54 9.16 8.76
CA HIS A 50 -3.33 8.16 9.49
C HIS A 50 -3.59 6.92 8.62
N LEU A 51 -3.97 7.11 7.35
CA LEU A 51 -4.12 5.99 6.41
C LEU A 51 -2.81 5.22 6.23
N MET A 52 -1.70 5.92 6.00
CA MET A 52 -0.38 5.30 5.82
C MET A 52 0.08 4.56 7.08
N SER A 53 -0.22 5.11 8.26
CA SER A 53 0.06 4.47 9.56
C SER A 53 -0.82 3.24 9.77
N TYR A 54 -2.12 3.31 9.42
CA TYR A 54 -3.02 2.16 9.46
C TYR A 54 -2.50 1.02 8.56
N LEU A 55 -2.12 1.33 7.31
CA LEU A 55 -1.55 0.33 6.41
C LEU A 55 -0.27 -0.28 6.99
N SER A 56 0.61 0.53 7.58
CA SER A 56 1.82 0.03 8.25
C SER A 56 1.49 -0.92 9.40
N ASN A 57 0.45 -0.61 10.19
CA ASN A 57 0.03 -1.44 11.32
C ASN A 57 -0.52 -2.81 10.86
N ILE A 58 -1.34 -2.85 9.81
CA ILE A 58 -1.94 -4.10 9.33
C ILE A 58 -0.94 -5.01 8.58
N TYR A 59 0.15 -4.44 8.07
CA TYR A 59 1.25 -5.18 7.45
C TYR A 59 2.41 -5.46 8.41
N ALA A 60 2.30 -5.09 9.68
CA ALA A 60 3.31 -5.43 10.68
C ALA A 60 3.36 -6.95 10.92
N GLU A 61 4.55 -7.49 11.07
CA GLU A 61 4.78 -8.94 11.21
C GLU A 61 4.00 -9.56 12.38
N ASP A 62 3.85 -8.82 13.47
CA ASP A 62 3.12 -9.23 14.68
C ASP A 62 1.59 -9.11 14.56
N PHE A 63 1.09 -8.48 13.50
CA PHE A 63 -0.35 -8.32 13.26
C PHE A 63 -0.86 -9.11 12.06
N GLN A 64 -0.04 -9.28 11.03
CA GLN A 64 -0.45 -9.89 9.77
C GLN A 64 -0.94 -11.33 9.99
N PRO A 65 -2.19 -11.67 9.62
CA PRO A 65 -2.63 -13.05 9.71
C PRO A 65 -1.90 -13.90 8.67
N GLY A 66 -1.72 -15.17 8.93
CA GLY A 66 -1.22 -16.11 7.95
C GLY A 66 -2.15 -16.24 6.74
N GLU A 67 -1.85 -17.20 5.88
CA GLU A 67 -2.66 -17.50 4.69
C GLU A 67 -3.11 -18.97 4.69
N LEU A 68 -4.24 -19.25 4.07
CA LEU A 68 -4.77 -20.62 3.89
C LEU A 68 -4.88 -21.39 5.21
N SER A 69 -4.16 -22.52 5.35
CA SER A 69 -4.17 -23.35 6.56
C SER A 69 -3.55 -22.68 7.79
N ASN A 70 -2.74 -21.63 7.58
CA ASN A 70 -2.09 -20.88 8.65
C ASN A 70 -2.82 -19.55 8.95
N TYR A 71 -3.99 -19.33 8.32
CA TYR A 71 -4.75 -18.11 8.53
C TYR A 71 -5.38 -18.09 9.94
N GLU A 72 -5.12 -17.03 10.68
CA GLU A 72 -5.74 -16.75 11.97
C GLU A 72 -6.76 -15.61 11.81
N PRO A 73 -8.05 -15.83 12.12
CA PRO A 73 -9.09 -14.82 11.93
C PRO A 73 -8.83 -13.52 12.70
N VAL A 74 -8.94 -12.41 11.99
CA VAL A 74 -8.83 -11.05 12.54
C VAL A 74 -10.21 -10.40 12.48
N ASN A 75 -10.85 -10.17 13.63
CA ASN A 75 -12.16 -9.55 13.68
C ASN A 75 -12.10 -8.01 13.46
N ASN A 76 -13.25 -7.40 13.18
CA ASN A 76 -13.34 -5.97 12.92
C ASN A 76 -12.87 -5.11 14.09
N ALA A 77 -13.08 -5.54 15.33
CA ALA A 77 -12.61 -4.80 16.50
C ALA A 77 -11.07 -4.72 16.59
N LYS A 78 -10.36 -5.74 16.09
CA LYS A 78 -8.90 -5.67 15.96
C LYS A 78 -8.47 -4.69 14.88
N LEU A 79 -9.17 -4.63 13.73
CA LEU A 79 -8.89 -3.68 12.65
C LEU A 79 -9.17 -2.25 13.09
N GLU A 80 -10.30 -2.01 13.75
CA GLU A 80 -10.67 -0.72 14.37
C GLU A 80 -9.58 -0.22 15.32
N LYS A 81 -9.05 -1.09 16.20
CA LYS A 81 -7.93 -0.74 17.07
C LYS A 81 -6.67 -0.34 16.32
N GLN A 82 -6.38 -0.96 15.17
CA GLN A 82 -5.23 -0.55 14.37
C GLN A 82 -5.43 0.82 13.71
N ALA A 83 -6.66 1.15 13.32
CA ALA A 83 -7.00 2.47 12.81
C ALA A 83 -6.87 3.55 13.90
N VAL A 84 -7.43 3.32 15.09
CA VAL A 84 -7.29 4.25 16.23
C VAL A 84 -5.80 4.40 16.62
N LYS A 85 -5.04 3.31 16.66
CA LYS A 85 -3.59 3.36 16.91
C LYS A 85 -2.83 4.16 15.85
N ALA A 86 -3.35 4.22 14.64
CA ALA A 86 -2.80 5.00 13.54
C ALA A 86 -3.11 6.51 13.62
N GLY A 87 -4.00 6.92 14.52
CA GLY A 87 -4.43 8.31 14.71
C GLY A 87 -5.84 8.62 14.18
N VAL A 88 -6.50 7.65 13.51
CA VAL A 88 -7.88 7.80 13.05
C VAL A 88 -8.81 7.97 14.26
N SER A 89 -9.75 8.90 14.18
CA SER A 89 -10.72 9.12 15.26
C SER A 89 -11.55 7.86 15.54
N GLU A 90 -11.99 7.68 16.80
CA GLU A 90 -12.78 6.51 17.19
C GLU A 90 -14.07 6.38 16.36
N ASP A 91 -14.74 7.50 16.05
CA ASP A 91 -15.97 7.51 15.26
C ASP A 91 -15.74 7.05 13.82
N VAL A 92 -14.67 7.53 13.17
CA VAL A 92 -14.30 7.11 11.80
C VAL A 92 -13.86 5.66 11.80
N ALA A 93 -13.04 5.23 12.77
CA ALA A 93 -12.58 3.85 12.87
C ALA A 93 -13.74 2.87 13.11
N ALA A 94 -14.67 3.19 14.03
CA ALA A 94 -15.85 2.38 14.28
C ALA A 94 -16.76 2.27 13.05
N ALA A 95 -16.95 3.36 12.31
CA ALA A 95 -17.72 3.35 11.07
C ALA A 95 -17.03 2.52 9.96
N ALA A 96 -15.72 2.68 9.78
CA ALA A 96 -14.91 1.94 8.80
C ALA A 96 -15.01 0.42 8.98
N PHE A 97 -15.11 -0.05 10.24
CA PHE A 97 -15.14 -1.48 10.58
C PHE A 97 -16.49 -1.93 11.15
N SER A 98 -17.57 -1.17 10.92
CA SER A 98 -18.94 -1.50 11.35
C SER A 98 -19.53 -2.78 10.71
N GLY A 99 -18.87 -3.32 9.68
CA GLY A 99 -19.37 -4.44 8.87
C GLY A 99 -20.23 -4.00 7.67
N LYS A 100 -20.45 -2.71 7.48
CA LYS A 100 -21.00 -2.16 6.25
C LYS A 100 -19.89 -2.16 5.19
N ASN A 101 -20.13 -2.80 4.07
CA ASN A 101 -19.13 -2.92 2.99
C ASN A 101 -19.42 -1.91 1.88
N GLU A 102 -19.45 -0.62 2.22
CA GLU A 102 -19.89 0.47 1.33
C GLU A 102 -19.06 0.56 0.04
N TYR A 103 -17.78 0.24 0.10
CA TYR A 103 -16.84 0.33 -1.03
C TYR A 103 -16.51 -1.02 -1.68
N LEU A 104 -17.15 -2.12 -1.24
CA LEU A 104 -16.77 -3.46 -1.70
C LEU A 104 -16.96 -3.66 -3.21
N ASP A 105 -18.06 -3.16 -3.77
CA ASP A 105 -18.34 -3.28 -5.20
C ASP A 105 -17.30 -2.51 -6.02
N TRP A 106 -16.97 -1.29 -5.58
CA TRP A 106 -15.92 -0.49 -6.20
C TRP A 106 -14.54 -1.17 -6.09
N LEU A 107 -14.18 -1.64 -4.89
CA LEU A 107 -12.92 -2.36 -4.64
C LEU A 107 -12.79 -3.59 -5.55
N THR A 108 -13.88 -4.37 -5.68
CA THR A 108 -13.90 -5.56 -6.52
C THR A 108 -13.79 -5.22 -8.00
N ALA A 109 -14.47 -4.19 -8.46
CA ALA A 109 -14.38 -3.72 -9.85
C ALA A 109 -12.97 -3.20 -10.17
N SER A 110 -12.39 -2.38 -9.30
CA SER A 110 -11.02 -1.86 -9.41
C SER A 110 -9.99 -3.00 -9.42
N ASN A 111 -10.13 -3.97 -8.51
CA ASN A 111 -9.29 -5.17 -8.47
C ASN A 111 -9.33 -5.92 -9.80
N ASN A 112 -10.53 -6.26 -10.29
CA ASN A 112 -10.70 -7.05 -11.52
C ASN A 112 -10.13 -6.33 -12.74
N TYR A 113 -10.26 -5.02 -12.81
CA TYR A 113 -9.63 -4.21 -13.84
C TYR A 113 -8.10 -4.24 -13.74
N THR A 114 -7.56 -4.04 -12.54
CA THR A 114 -6.11 -3.88 -12.31
C THR A 114 -5.33 -5.16 -12.58
N ILE A 115 -5.82 -6.31 -12.09
CA ILE A 115 -5.10 -7.59 -12.23
C ILE A 115 -5.06 -8.14 -13.68
N LEU A 116 -5.83 -7.55 -14.57
CA LEU A 116 -5.89 -7.94 -15.99
C LEU A 116 -5.03 -7.02 -16.89
N ARG A 117 -4.37 -6.02 -16.33
CA ARG A 117 -3.57 -5.06 -17.08
C ARG A 117 -2.18 -5.62 -17.41
N PRO A 118 -1.87 -5.91 -18.71
CA PRO A 118 -0.60 -6.56 -19.07
C PRO A 118 0.63 -5.73 -18.72
N GLU A 119 0.52 -4.40 -18.72
CA GLU A 119 1.60 -3.48 -18.36
C GLU A 119 2.01 -3.56 -16.89
N LEU A 120 1.20 -4.21 -16.05
CA LEU A 120 1.49 -4.47 -14.64
C LEU A 120 1.97 -5.91 -14.37
N PHE A 121 2.16 -6.69 -15.41
CA PHE A 121 2.60 -8.07 -15.26
C PHE A 121 4.12 -8.12 -15.00
N ASN A 122 4.49 -9.01 -14.11
CA ASN A 122 5.89 -9.31 -13.85
C ASN A 122 6.53 -10.12 -14.99
N SER A 123 7.82 -10.41 -14.88
CA SER A 123 8.58 -11.16 -15.88
C SER A 123 8.04 -12.59 -16.16
N SER A 124 7.18 -13.13 -15.31
CA SER A 124 6.50 -14.42 -15.55
C SER A 124 5.16 -14.29 -16.30
N GLY A 125 4.79 -13.08 -16.72
CA GLY A 125 3.56 -12.83 -17.47
C GLY A 125 2.29 -12.85 -16.60
N ALA A 126 2.41 -12.56 -15.30
CA ALA A 126 1.29 -12.55 -14.36
C ALA A 126 1.34 -11.33 -13.44
N PHE A 127 0.16 -10.89 -13.00
CA PHE A 127 0.05 -9.90 -11.95
C PHE A 127 0.52 -10.47 -10.60
N SER A 128 1.18 -9.66 -9.79
CA SER A 128 1.58 -10.01 -8.43
C SER A 128 1.42 -8.81 -7.48
N SER A 129 1.28 -9.05 -6.19
CA SER A 129 1.26 -8.00 -5.17
C SER A 129 2.44 -8.21 -4.21
N PRO A 130 3.14 -7.12 -3.80
CA PRO A 130 2.93 -5.74 -4.24
C PRO A 130 3.42 -5.50 -5.67
N THR A 131 2.73 -4.63 -6.41
CA THR A 131 3.17 -4.08 -7.69
C THR A 131 3.43 -2.59 -7.51
N LEU A 132 4.56 -2.10 -7.98
CA LEU A 132 4.88 -0.68 -7.98
C LEU A 132 5.05 -0.16 -9.39
N THR A 133 4.56 1.05 -9.61
CA THR A 133 4.90 1.86 -10.78
C THR A 133 5.52 3.17 -10.32
N ILE A 134 6.47 3.69 -11.07
CA ILE A 134 7.08 5.00 -10.85
C ILE A 134 6.83 5.81 -12.10
N ASN A 135 6.07 6.91 -11.98
CA ASN A 135 5.62 7.72 -13.11
C ASN A 135 4.97 6.88 -14.24
N GLY A 136 4.14 5.90 -13.86
CA GLY A 136 3.43 5.02 -14.79
C GLY A 136 4.24 3.85 -15.37
N GLU A 137 5.53 3.76 -15.08
CA GLU A 137 6.38 2.65 -15.52
C GLU A 137 6.45 1.57 -14.44
N TYR A 138 6.27 0.30 -14.86
CA TYR A 138 6.41 -0.83 -13.94
C TYR A 138 7.83 -0.90 -13.36
N TRP A 139 7.92 -1.01 -12.05
CA TRP A 139 9.20 -1.13 -11.33
C TRP A 139 9.31 -2.53 -10.71
N ASP A 140 10.23 -3.36 -11.25
CA ASP A 140 10.36 -4.76 -10.85
C ASP A 140 11.14 -4.92 -9.55
N LEU A 141 10.41 -5.18 -8.46
CA LEU A 141 10.97 -5.44 -7.14
C LEU A 141 11.92 -6.66 -7.09
N LYS A 142 11.75 -7.63 -8.01
CA LYS A 142 12.60 -8.82 -8.04
C LYS A 142 14.04 -8.49 -8.41
N GLN A 143 14.27 -7.44 -9.18
CA GLN A 143 15.62 -7.00 -9.54
C GLN A 143 16.44 -6.59 -8.31
N LEU A 144 15.79 -6.03 -7.29
CA LEU A 144 16.45 -5.66 -6.04
C LEU A 144 16.91 -6.88 -5.25
N THR A 145 16.07 -7.92 -5.18
CA THR A 145 16.41 -9.17 -4.52
C THR A 145 17.59 -9.87 -5.22
N LEU A 146 17.61 -9.86 -6.55
CA LEU A 146 18.70 -10.44 -7.34
C LEU A 146 20.03 -9.67 -7.18
N ALA A 147 19.94 -8.36 -6.96
CA ALA A 147 21.10 -7.49 -6.75
C ALA A 147 21.55 -7.41 -5.28
N ASP A 148 20.90 -8.16 -4.37
CA ASP A 148 21.10 -8.09 -2.90
C ASP A 148 21.00 -6.63 -2.38
N THR A 149 20.11 -5.85 -2.99
CA THR A 149 19.93 -4.43 -2.69
C THR A 149 18.73 -4.26 -1.77
N ASN A 150 18.89 -3.47 -0.71
CA ASN A 150 17.76 -3.09 0.14
C ASN A 150 16.69 -2.36 -0.69
N MET A 151 15.41 -2.71 -0.47
CA MET A 151 14.29 -2.17 -1.24
C MET A 151 14.22 -0.64 -1.17
N VAL A 152 14.48 -0.05 -0.01
CA VAL A 152 14.46 1.41 0.17
C VAL A 152 15.59 2.06 -0.62
N ASP A 153 16.81 1.53 -0.53
CA ASP A 153 17.97 2.06 -1.24
C ASP A 153 17.80 1.94 -2.76
N GLY A 154 17.28 0.81 -3.22
CA GLY A 154 16.97 0.60 -4.63
C GLY A 154 15.89 1.57 -5.13
N PHE A 155 14.84 1.80 -4.35
CA PHE A 155 13.80 2.78 -4.68
C PHE A 155 14.37 4.20 -4.74
N LEU A 156 15.12 4.64 -3.74
CA LEU A 156 15.73 5.97 -3.70
C LEU A 156 16.66 6.18 -4.90
N LYS A 157 17.48 5.19 -5.22
CA LYS A 157 18.33 5.21 -6.42
C LYS A 157 17.51 5.36 -7.70
N SER A 158 16.40 4.63 -7.82
CA SER A 158 15.57 4.67 -9.03
C SER A 158 14.90 6.04 -9.26
N ILE A 159 14.64 6.80 -8.21
CA ILE A 159 14.12 8.17 -8.29
C ILE A 159 15.22 9.25 -8.24
N GLY A 160 16.48 8.87 -8.12
CA GLY A 160 17.62 9.80 -8.08
C GLY A 160 17.61 10.69 -6.84
N LEU A 161 17.38 10.12 -5.66
CA LEU A 161 17.39 10.81 -4.38
C LEU A 161 18.35 10.12 -3.41
N ASP A 162 19.22 10.87 -2.77
CA ASP A 162 20.12 10.34 -1.75
C ASP A 162 19.38 10.11 -0.41
N ALA A 163 19.84 9.13 0.36
CA ALA A 163 19.18 8.74 1.61
C ALA A 163 19.14 9.85 2.67
N ASP A 164 20.14 10.73 2.69
CA ASP A 164 20.22 11.90 3.59
C ASP A 164 19.31 13.06 3.17
N GLN A 165 18.73 12.99 1.95
CA GLN A 165 17.77 13.97 1.43
C GLN A 165 16.31 13.59 1.68
N VAL A 166 16.04 12.36 2.17
CA VAL A 166 14.70 11.87 2.45
C VAL A 166 14.01 12.71 3.53
N GLY A 167 12.89 13.33 3.19
CA GLY A 167 12.13 14.19 4.09
C GLY A 167 12.71 15.59 4.26
N VAL A 168 13.72 15.96 3.47
CA VAL A 168 14.31 17.31 3.51
C VAL A 168 13.58 18.23 2.54
N GLU A 169 12.95 19.26 3.05
CA GLU A 169 12.21 20.25 2.26
C GLU A 169 13.11 20.89 1.17
N GLY A 170 12.56 21.01 -0.04
CA GLY A 170 13.26 21.59 -1.19
C GLY A 170 14.27 20.65 -1.87
N LYS A 171 14.51 19.45 -1.34
CA LYS A 171 15.27 18.40 -2.03
C LYS A 171 14.31 17.54 -2.84
N MET A 172 14.45 17.58 -4.16
CA MET A 172 13.54 16.85 -5.05
C MET A 172 14.25 15.68 -5.71
N PRO A 173 13.53 14.57 -5.99
CA PRO A 173 14.05 13.50 -6.81
C PRO A 173 14.54 14.00 -8.16
N SER A 174 15.67 13.47 -8.62
CA SER A 174 16.21 13.70 -9.95
C SER A 174 16.01 12.47 -10.83
N ILE A 175 14.75 12.18 -11.12
CA ILE A 175 14.37 11.06 -11.98
C ILE A 175 14.88 11.29 -13.40
N GLY A 176 15.23 10.21 -14.13
CA GLY A 176 15.85 10.29 -15.45
C GLY A 176 15.15 11.26 -16.42
N ALA A 177 15.86 11.71 -17.44
CA ALA A 177 15.44 12.77 -18.38
C ALA A 177 14.07 12.51 -19.07
N SER A 178 13.65 11.26 -19.17
CA SER A 178 12.33 10.87 -19.69
C SER A 178 11.22 10.87 -18.62
N GLY A 179 11.51 11.23 -17.37
CA GLY A 179 10.63 11.02 -16.22
C GLY A 179 10.52 9.57 -15.79
N LYS A 180 11.33 8.67 -16.35
CA LYS A 180 11.34 7.23 -16.04
C LYS A 180 12.34 6.91 -14.94
N PRO A 181 12.10 5.83 -14.17
CA PRO A 181 13.05 5.37 -13.15
C PRO A 181 14.45 5.15 -13.72
N ILE A 182 15.46 5.51 -12.93
CA ILE A 182 16.85 5.23 -13.24
C ILE A 182 17.11 3.74 -12.99
N SER A 183 17.65 3.03 -13.96
CA SER A 183 18.01 1.60 -13.87
C SER A 183 19.34 1.39 -13.16
#